data_3070c71b77d2411cbb00254202379688
#
_entry.id   3070c71b77d2411cbb00254202379688
#
_cell.length_a   1.000
_cell.length_b   1.000
_cell.length_c   1.000
_cell.angle_alpha   90.00
_cell.angle_beta   90.00
_cell.angle_gamma   90.00
#
_symmetry.space_group_name_H-M   'P 1'
#
loop_
_entity.id
_entity.type
_entity.pdbx_description
1 polymer ?
#
loop_
_entity_poly.entity_id
_entity_poly.type
_entity_poly.pdbx_seq_one_letter_code
_entity_poly.pdbx_strand_id
1 'polypeptide(L)'
;MTPFSEKQMQVLCWWGEKSPHRNKLAVICDGAVRSGKTTCMGISFFLWAMARFQNTSFAVCGKTIRSVRRNVVAELIPKLKSMGFSMRVRQAENEIILSYQGRENRFYLFGGRDESSAALIQGMTLGGVLFDEVALMPRSFVEQGIARCSLKNAKLWFNCNPEHPQHWFYREWILKAENRNALYLHFTMEDNPSLSEDVRKRYRTMFSGAFYSRFIEGKWTAATGLIYPFALDLLCEVPKADFERYAVSIDYGTVNPTSMGLWGLLCGVWYRVDEYYFDARLENTRRTDEEHFKGFLELIRGRTPDVIVCDPSAASFITLLQSRGFAVTAAKNDVLNGIRMTATALRTGQIKVTKGCVDAVREFSLYRWADDGVRDVPVKENDHAMDDIRYFVSTVLGAGESFACAVQRETGKGVSIWDF
;
A
#
# COMPACT_ATOMS: atom_id res chain seq x y z
N MET A 1 23.44 -10.79 -15.10
CA MET A 1 22.58 -10.78 -13.88
C MET A 1 23.39 -10.17 -12.77
N THR A 2 22.86 -9.16 -12.10
CA THR A 2 23.48 -8.63 -10.89
C THR A 2 23.50 -9.74 -9.83
N PRO A 3 24.63 -10.00 -9.16
CA PRO A 3 24.73 -11.07 -8.19
C PRO A 3 23.78 -10.82 -7.01
N PHE A 4 23.25 -11.87 -6.41
CA PHE A 4 22.52 -11.77 -5.15
C PHE A 4 23.49 -11.43 -4.01
N SER A 5 23.05 -10.64 -3.03
CA SER A 5 23.80 -10.43 -1.79
C SER A 5 23.89 -11.71 -0.96
N GLU A 6 24.81 -11.75 0.01
CA GLU A 6 24.93 -12.89 0.93
C GLU A 6 23.62 -13.19 1.65
N LYS A 7 22.94 -12.17 2.13
CA LYS A 7 21.64 -12.30 2.80
C LYS A 7 20.55 -12.83 1.86
N GLN A 8 20.53 -12.36 0.62
CA GLN A 8 19.65 -12.88 -0.41
C GLN A 8 19.96 -14.37 -0.72
N MET A 9 21.23 -14.73 -0.79
CA MET A 9 21.64 -16.14 -0.96
C MET A 9 21.25 -17.02 0.23
N GLN A 10 21.33 -16.50 1.45
CA GLN A 10 20.82 -17.23 2.63
C GLN A 10 19.32 -17.53 2.48
N VAL A 11 18.50 -16.55 2.06
CA VAL A 11 17.07 -16.76 1.81
C VAL A 11 16.83 -17.78 0.70
N LEU A 12 17.60 -17.75 -0.37
CA LEU A 12 17.44 -18.68 -1.48
C LEU A 12 17.74 -20.13 -1.10
N CYS A 13 18.72 -20.34 -0.21
CA CYS A 13 19.30 -21.67 0.07
C CYS A 13 19.06 -22.18 1.49
N TRP A 14 18.34 -21.48 2.40
CA TRP A 14 18.20 -21.86 3.81
C TRP A 14 17.66 -23.28 4.04
N TRP A 15 16.83 -23.77 3.15
CA TRP A 15 16.21 -25.10 3.17
C TRP A 15 17.05 -26.20 2.51
N GLY A 16 18.16 -25.83 1.87
CA GLY A 16 19.04 -26.75 1.14
C GLY A 16 19.81 -27.68 2.07
N GLU A 17 20.26 -28.83 1.56
CA GLU A 17 20.92 -29.86 2.36
C GLU A 17 22.22 -29.40 3.04
N LYS A 18 22.95 -28.51 2.38
CA LYS A 18 24.21 -27.96 2.90
C LYS A 18 23.97 -26.72 3.82
N SER A 19 22.74 -26.27 3.99
CA SER A 19 22.44 -25.10 4.84
C SER A 19 22.45 -25.49 6.32
N PRO A 20 23.09 -24.71 7.19
CA PRO A 20 23.00 -24.89 8.64
C PRO A 20 21.57 -24.67 9.15
N HIS A 21 20.72 -24.00 8.35
CA HIS A 21 19.35 -23.64 8.70
C HIS A 21 18.30 -24.62 8.16
N ARG A 22 18.72 -25.72 7.50
CA ARG A 22 17.82 -26.67 6.83
C ARG A 22 16.69 -27.23 7.71
N ASN A 23 16.95 -27.34 9.02
CA ASN A 23 16.00 -27.89 10.00
C ASN A 23 15.06 -26.82 10.60
N LYS A 24 15.25 -25.55 10.27
CA LYS A 24 14.34 -24.49 10.69
C LYS A 24 12.96 -24.68 10.04
N LEU A 25 11.89 -24.34 10.80
CA LEU A 25 10.51 -24.41 10.34
C LEU A 25 10.17 -23.25 9.40
N ALA A 26 10.72 -22.06 9.67
CA ALA A 26 10.35 -20.85 8.98
C ALA A 26 11.57 -20.01 8.62
N VAL A 27 11.39 -19.13 7.61
CA VAL A 27 12.26 -17.98 7.37
C VAL A 27 11.43 -16.71 7.46
N ILE A 28 11.95 -15.71 8.18
CA ILE A 28 11.35 -14.40 8.37
C ILE A 28 12.30 -13.36 7.80
N CYS A 29 11.83 -12.58 6.82
CA CYS A 29 12.56 -11.46 6.26
C CYS A 29 11.78 -10.18 6.49
N ASP A 30 12.28 -9.31 7.35
CA ASP A 30 11.72 -7.97 7.54
C ASP A 30 12.70 -6.88 7.08
N GLY A 31 12.28 -5.63 7.15
CA GLY A 31 13.16 -4.49 6.91
C GLY A 31 12.74 -3.58 5.78
N ALA A 32 13.69 -2.81 5.23
CA ALA A 32 13.46 -1.72 4.30
C ALA A 32 12.76 -2.12 3.01
N VAL A 33 12.04 -1.18 2.41
CA VAL A 33 11.47 -1.35 1.06
C VAL A 33 12.60 -1.49 0.02
N ARG A 34 12.28 -2.08 -1.15
CA ARG A 34 13.24 -2.26 -2.25
C ARG A 34 14.51 -3.07 -1.92
N SER A 35 14.56 -3.76 -0.80
CA SER A 35 15.70 -4.62 -0.41
C SER A 35 15.76 -5.97 -1.14
N GLY A 36 14.76 -6.28 -1.97
CA GLY A 36 14.69 -7.53 -2.76
C GLY A 36 14.08 -8.72 -2.01
N LYS A 37 13.55 -8.52 -0.80
CA LYS A 37 12.93 -9.58 0.03
C LYS A 37 11.90 -10.41 -0.74
N THR A 38 10.85 -9.77 -1.27
CA THR A 38 9.74 -10.45 -1.97
C THR A 38 10.23 -11.35 -3.10
N THR A 39 11.17 -10.86 -3.91
CA THR A 39 11.74 -11.64 -5.02
C THR A 39 12.50 -12.87 -4.53
N CYS A 40 13.42 -12.70 -3.57
CA CYS A 40 14.21 -13.83 -3.03
C CYS A 40 13.34 -14.84 -2.29
N MET A 41 12.37 -14.37 -1.49
CA MET A 41 11.43 -15.22 -0.77
C MET A 41 10.57 -16.04 -1.73
N GLY A 42 10.04 -15.39 -2.77
CA GLY A 42 9.25 -16.09 -3.78
C GLY A 42 10.06 -17.14 -4.54
N ILE A 43 11.25 -16.78 -5.06
CA ILE A 43 12.13 -17.75 -5.73
C ILE A 43 12.45 -18.92 -4.80
N SER A 44 12.86 -18.64 -3.56
CA SER A 44 13.19 -19.66 -2.55
C SER A 44 12.02 -20.63 -2.31
N PHE A 45 10.82 -20.08 -2.14
CA PHE A 45 9.60 -20.86 -1.89
C PHE A 45 9.23 -21.80 -3.04
N PHE A 46 9.20 -21.27 -4.27
CA PHE A 46 8.87 -22.09 -5.43
C PHE A 46 9.93 -23.15 -5.72
N LEU A 47 11.22 -22.82 -5.61
CA LEU A 47 12.31 -23.78 -5.80
C LEU A 47 12.27 -24.89 -4.74
N TRP A 48 12.06 -24.55 -3.47
CA TRP A 48 11.92 -25.53 -2.40
C TRP A 48 10.72 -26.48 -2.63
N ALA A 49 9.57 -25.91 -2.97
CA ALA A 49 8.37 -26.70 -3.22
C ALA A 49 8.58 -27.71 -4.35
N MET A 50 9.20 -27.26 -5.45
CA MET A 50 9.48 -28.15 -6.60
C MET A 50 10.58 -29.16 -6.34
N ALA A 51 11.56 -28.84 -5.48
CA ALA A 51 12.63 -29.77 -5.12
C ALA A 51 12.17 -30.86 -4.14
N ARG A 52 11.20 -30.56 -3.26
CA ARG A 52 10.85 -31.42 -2.12
C ARG A 52 9.52 -32.14 -2.25
N PHE A 53 8.61 -31.67 -3.12
CA PHE A 53 7.24 -32.18 -3.22
C PHE A 53 6.83 -32.47 -4.66
N GLN A 54 5.81 -33.28 -4.79
CA GLN A 54 5.13 -33.59 -6.04
C GLN A 54 3.63 -33.74 -5.78
N ASN A 55 2.81 -33.27 -6.69
CA ASN A 55 1.34 -33.29 -6.59
C ASN A 55 0.80 -32.69 -5.27
N THR A 56 1.47 -31.64 -4.78
CA THR A 56 1.19 -31.03 -3.48
C THR A 56 0.66 -29.62 -3.65
N SER A 57 -0.20 -29.22 -2.72
CA SER A 57 -0.79 -27.88 -2.65
C SER A 57 0.03 -26.98 -1.73
N PHE A 58 0.17 -25.72 -2.15
CA PHE A 58 0.86 -24.65 -1.43
C PHE A 58 0.00 -23.38 -1.43
N ALA A 59 0.25 -22.44 -0.52
CA ALA A 59 -0.42 -21.14 -0.52
C ALA A 59 0.57 -20.00 -0.68
N VAL A 60 0.15 -18.97 -1.44
CA VAL A 60 0.81 -17.66 -1.53
C VAL A 60 -0.21 -16.62 -1.08
N CYS A 61 0.07 -16.00 0.05
CA CYS A 61 -0.84 -15.10 0.75
C CYS A 61 -0.33 -13.66 0.73
N GLY A 62 -1.23 -12.70 0.59
CA GLY A 62 -0.94 -11.27 0.71
C GLY A 62 -2.16 -10.51 1.19
N LYS A 63 -2.08 -9.19 1.33
CA LYS A 63 -3.22 -8.36 1.76
C LYS A 63 -4.44 -8.53 0.85
N THR A 64 -4.22 -8.64 -0.46
CA THR A 64 -5.26 -8.93 -1.46
C THR A 64 -4.72 -9.87 -2.53
N ILE A 65 -5.58 -10.65 -3.18
CA ILE A 65 -5.20 -11.48 -4.33
C ILE A 65 -4.58 -10.62 -5.45
N ARG A 66 -5.08 -9.40 -5.65
CA ARG A 66 -4.56 -8.46 -6.65
C ARG A 66 -3.11 -8.05 -6.34
N SER A 67 -2.79 -7.76 -5.07
CA SER A 67 -1.40 -7.45 -4.66
C SER A 67 -0.48 -8.65 -4.82
N VAL A 68 -0.91 -9.85 -4.44
CA VAL A 68 -0.13 -11.09 -4.65
C VAL A 68 0.18 -11.31 -6.13
N ARG A 69 -0.82 -11.19 -7.00
CA ARG A 69 -0.62 -11.33 -8.44
C ARG A 69 0.39 -10.32 -9.00
N ARG A 70 0.29 -9.06 -8.58
CA ARG A 70 1.17 -7.99 -9.04
C ARG A 70 2.59 -8.09 -8.46
N ASN A 71 2.70 -8.24 -7.14
CA ASN A 71 3.97 -8.10 -6.43
C ASN A 71 4.80 -9.39 -6.43
N VAL A 72 4.13 -10.55 -6.42
CA VAL A 72 4.80 -11.85 -6.33
C VAL A 72 4.77 -12.55 -7.68
N VAL A 73 3.56 -12.81 -8.22
CA VAL A 73 3.40 -13.69 -9.39
C VAL A 73 3.98 -13.06 -10.65
N ALA A 74 3.62 -11.81 -10.97
CA ALA A 74 4.08 -11.12 -12.17
C ALA A 74 5.62 -10.97 -12.20
N GLU A 75 6.23 -10.72 -11.05
CA GLU A 75 7.68 -10.60 -10.90
C GLU A 75 8.42 -11.94 -11.05
N LEU A 76 7.80 -13.04 -10.62
CA LEU A 76 8.45 -14.36 -10.59
C LEU A 76 8.27 -15.16 -11.87
N ILE A 77 7.17 -14.99 -12.61
CA ILE A 77 6.90 -15.74 -13.84
C ILE A 77 8.08 -15.71 -14.82
N PRO A 78 8.62 -14.54 -15.21
CA PRO A 78 9.74 -14.52 -16.16
C PRO A 78 10.99 -15.23 -15.62
N LYS A 79 11.27 -15.08 -14.32
CA LYS A 79 12.45 -15.68 -13.67
C LYS A 79 12.34 -17.20 -13.60
N LEU A 80 11.19 -17.73 -13.19
CA LEU A 80 10.97 -19.19 -13.16
C LEU A 80 10.96 -19.80 -14.57
N LYS A 81 10.37 -19.12 -15.56
CA LYS A 81 10.44 -19.56 -16.96
C LYS A 81 11.88 -19.61 -17.47
N SER A 82 12.72 -18.62 -17.16
CA SER A 82 14.14 -18.63 -17.56
C SER A 82 14.96 -19.74 -16.89
N MET A 83 14.47 -20.29 -15.75
CA MET A 83 15.04 -21.47 -15.07
C MET A 83 14.51 -22.80 -15.64
N GLY A 84 13.67 -22.77 -16.68
CA GLY A 84 13.12 -23.95 -17.33
C GLY A 84 11.80 -24.47 -16.76
N PHE A 85 11.17 -23.74 -15.84
CA PHE A 85 9.85 -24.12 -15.33
C PHE A 85 8.73 -23.83 -16.31
N SER A 86 7.81 -24.76 -16.48
CA SER A 86 6.53 -24.54 -17.15
C SER A 86 5.49 -24.05 -16.13
N MET A 87 4.73 -23.02 -16.47
CA MET A 87 3.76 -22.42 -15.57
C MET A 87 2.42 -22.19 -16.28
N ARG A 88 1.34 -22.67 -15.66
CA ARG A 88 -0.04 -22.44 -16.08
C ARG A 88 -0.78 -21.69 -15.00
N VAL A 89 -1.29 -20.52 -15.32
CA VAL A 89 -2.05 -19.65 -14.39
C VAL A 89 -3.53 -19.79 -14.68
N ARG A 90 -4.31 -20.23 -13.71
CA ARG A 90 -5.77 -20.31 -13.74
C ARG A 90 -6.33 -19.14 -12.94
N GLN A 91 -6.74 -18.10 -13.66
CA GLN A 91 -7.14 -16.84 -13.02
C GLN A 91 -8.45 -16.95 -12.23
N ALA A 92 -9.42 -17.74 -12.70
CA ALA A 92 -10.70 -17.92 -12.04
C ALA A 92 -10.57 -18.66 -10.70
N GLU A 93 -9.69 -19.67 -10.66
CA GLU A 93 -9.44 -20.51 -9.49
C GLU A 93 -8.39 -19.91 -8.55
N ASN A 94 -7.78 -18.76 -8.88
CA ASN A 94 -6.65 -18.20 -8.17
C ASN A 94 -5.50 -19.20 -7.97
N GLU A 95 -5.22 -20.03 -8.98
CA GLU A 95 -4.29 -21.14 -8.93
C GLU A 95 -3.13 -20.94 -9.92
N ILE A 96 -1.95 -21.33 -9.51
CA ILE A 96 -0.77 -21.49 -10.37
C ILE A 96 -0.33 -22.94 -10.32
N ILE A 97 -0.22 -23.58 -11.48
CA ILE A 97 0.35 -24.90 -11.62
C ILE A 97 1.76 -24.73 -12.16
N LEU A 98 2.74 -25.19 -11.40
CA LEU A 98 4.17 -25.15 -11.76
C LEU A 98 4.65 -26.57 -12.04
N SER A 99 5.30 -26.76 -13.18
CA SER A 99 5.81 -28.05 -13.62
C SER A 99 7.27 -27.95 -14.03
N TYR A 100 8.07 -28.97 -13.65
CA TYR A 100 9.48 -29.08 -13.99
C TYR A 100 9.93 -30.54 -13.96
N GLN A 101 10.53 -31.04 -15.04
CA GLN A 101 11.07 -32.41 -15.14
C GLN A 101 10.10 -33.50 -14.66
N GLY A 102 8.85 -33.44 -15.10
CA GLY A 102 7.79 -34.40 -14.76
C GLY A 102 7.19 -34.26 -13.37
N ARG A 103 7.62 -33.30 -12.57
CA ARG A 103 6.99 -32.92 -11.28
C ARG A 103 6.02 -31.80 -11.51
N GLU A 104 4.91 -31.81 -10.77
CA GLU A 104 3.90 -30.75 -10.78
C GLU A 104 3.45 -30.46 -9.36
N ASN A 105 3.29 -29.16 -9.02
CA ASN A 105 2.71 -28.69 -7.77
C ASN A 105 1.75 -27.52 -8.02
N ARG A 106 0.82 -27.30 -7.08
CA ARG A 106 -0.25 -26.29 -7.16
C ARG A 106 -0.06 -25.22 -6.11
N PHE A 107 -0.17 -23.96 -6.51
CA PHE A 107 -0.03 -22.79 -5.63
C PHE A 107 -1.29 -21.97 -5.70
N TYR A 108 -2.01 -21.92 -4.58
CA TYR A 108 -3.24 -21.13 -4.43
C TYR A 108 -2.93 -19.73 -3.93
N LEU A 109 -3.58 -18.73 -4.51
CA LEU A 109 -3.40 -17.33 -4.16
C LEU A 109 -4.53 -16.86 -3.25
N PHE A 110 -4.19 -16.34 -2.06
CA PHE A 110 -5.15 -15.86 -1.08
C PHE A 110 -4.91 -14.39 -0.71
N GLY A 111 -6.03 -13.69 -0.43
CA GLY A 111 -6.01 -12.35 0.14
C GLY A 111 -6.49 -12.37 1.58
N GLY A 112 -5.63 -11.95 2.54
CA GLY A 112 -5.97 -11.74 3.94
C GLY A 112 -6.39 -10.30 4.19
N ARG A 113 -7.58 -9.91 3.77
CA ARG A 113 -8.05 -8.53 3.87
C ARG A 113 -8.56 -8.20 5.29
N ASP A 114 -9.32 -9.10 5.87
CA ASP A 114 -10.02 -8.98 7.14
C ASP A 114 -10.11 -10.35 7.84
N GLU A 115 -10.68 -10.37 9.04
CA GLU A 115 -10.81 -11.59 9.86
C GLU A 115 -11.62 -12.70 9.16
N SER A 116 -12.59 -12.36 8.32
CA SER A 116 -13.39 -13.35 7.59
C SER A 116 -12.58 -14.11 6.54
N SER A 117 -11.45 -13.54 6.10
CA SER A 117 -10.55 -14.14 5.12
C SER A 117 -9.94 -15.47 5.63
N ALA A 118 -9.91 -15.73 6.93
CA ALA A 118 -9.43 -16.99 7.50
C ALA A 118 -10.22 -18.22 6.99
N ALA A 119 -11.51 -18.04 6.67
CA ALA A 119 -12.35 -19.09 6.13
C ALA A 119 -11.89 -19.57 4.73
N LEU A 120 -11.25 -18.72 3.94
CA LEU A 120 -10.83 -19.03 2.57
C LEU A 120 -9.77 -20.13 2.49
N ILE A 121 -8.93 -20.25 3.51
CA ILE A 121 -7.85 -21.25 3.57
C ILE A 121 -8.22 -22.47 4.41
N GLN A 122 -9.42 -22.47 4.99
CA GLN A 122 -9.90 -23.55 5.83
C GLN A 122 -10.14 -24.83 5.00
N GLY A 123 -9.88 -26.00 5.61
CA GLY A 123 -10.11 -27.30 4.96
C GLY A 123 -8.99 -27.76 4.01
N MET A 124 -7.97 -26.94 3.74
CA MET A 124 -6.84 -27.33 2.89
C MET A 124 -5.75 -28.06 3.68
N THR A 125 -4.98 -28.90 2.97
CA THR A 125 -3.71 -29.47 3.45
C THR A 125 -2.58 -28.93 2.58
N LEU A 126 -1.61 -28.25 3.19
CA LEU A 126 -0.57 -27.52 2.48
C LEU A 126 0.82 -28.09 2.81
N GLY A 127 1.70 -28.13 1.79
CA GLY A 127 3.13 -28.39 1.95
C GLY A 127 3.87 -27.19 2.55
N GLY A 128 3.35 -25.98 2.38
CA GLY A 128 3.94 -24.77 2.93
C GLY A 128 3.17 -23.52 2.48
N VAL A 129 3.55 -22.38 3.06
CA VAL A 129 2.92 -21.09 2.77
C VAL A 129 3.95 -19.96 2.71
N LEU A 130 3.76 -19.06 1.74
CA LEU A 130 4.45 -17.78 1.64
C LEU A 130 3.48 -16.66 1.99
N PHE A 131 3.77 -15.90 3.02
CA PHE A 131 3.05 -14.68 3.39
C PHE A 131 3.86 -13.46 2.94
N ASP A 132 3.39 -12.77 1.91
CA ASP A 132 3.97 -11.50 1.45
C ASP A 132 3.24 -10.34 2.11
N GLU A 133 4.00 -9.45 2.75
CA GLU A 133 3.48 -8.36 3.60
C GLU A 133 2.64 -8.87 4.80
N VAL A 134 3.15 -9.86 5.54
CA VAL A 134 2.43 -10.52 6.65
C VAL A 134 1.94 -9.53 7.73
N ALA A 135 2.65 -8.43 7.95
CA ALA A 135 2.24 -7.40 8.91
C ALA A 135 0.92 -6.68 8.52
N LEU A 136 0.50 -6.76 7.25
CA LEU A 136 -0.77 -6.17 6.80
C LEU A 136 -1.96 -7.14 6.88
N MET A 137 -1.75 -8.38 7.28
CA MET A 137 -2.78 -9.41 7.33
C MET A 137 -3.34 -9.59 8.75
N PRO A 138 -4.63 -9.94 8.90
CA PRO A 138 -5.19 -10.33 10.19
C PRO A 138 -4.46 -11.52 10.79
N ARG A 139 -4.29 -11.51 12.10
CA ARG A 139 -3.63 -12.60 12.83
C ARG A 139 -4.32 -13.94 12.61
N SER A 140 -5.65 -13.98 12.68
CA SER A 140 -6.47 -15.17 12.47
C SER A 140 -6.22 -15.83 11.12
N PHE A 141 -6.09 -15.05 10.04
CA PHE A 141 -5.79 -15.53 8.71
C PHE A 141 -4.40 -16.18 8.63
N VAL A 142 -3.39 -15.54 9.22
CA VAL A 142 -2.01 -16.06 9.21
C VAL A 142 -1.92 -17.34 10.04
N GLU A 143 -2.51 -17.36 11.25
CA GLU A 143 -2.54 -18.56 12.12
C GLU A 143 -3.28 -19.71 11.45
N GLN A 144 -4.37 -19.44 10.73
CA GLN A 144 -5.09 -20.44 9.97
C GLN A 144 -4.22 -21.02 8.84
N GLY A 145 -3.52 -20.18 8.08
CA GLY A 145 -2.61 -20.64 7.03
C GLY A 145 -1.47 -21.51 7.56
N ILE A 146 -0.90 -21.14 8.71
CA ILE A 146 0.11 -21.93 9.41
C ILE A 146 -0.44 -23.30 9.81
N ALA A 147 -1.65 -23.33 10.40
CA ALA A 147 -2.31 -24.56 10.83
C ALA A 147 -2.61 -25.53 9.67
N ARG A 148 -2.73 -25.05 8.45
CA ARG A 148 -2.92 -25.91 7.25
C ARG A 148 -1.62 -26.56 6.76
N CYS A 149 -0.46 -26.08 7.19
CA CYS A 149 0.85 -26.66 6.82
C CYS A 149 1.16 -27.91 7.67
N SER A 150 0.40 -28.98 7.45
CA SER A 150 0.44 -30.20 8.27
C SER A 150 1.22 -31.38 7.62
N LEU A 151 1.76 -31.18 6.42
CA LEU A 151 2.57 -32.22 5.78
C LEU A 151 3.95 -32.34 6.41
N LYS A 152 4.53 -33.53 6.35
CA LYS A 152 5.93 -33.76 6.77
C LYS A 152 6.86 -32.83 6.00
N ASN A 153 7.78 -32.16 6.70
CA ASN A 153 8.71 -31.17 6.15
C ASN A 153 8.05 -29.89 5.62
N ALA A 154 6.80 -29.57 6.00
CA ALA A 154 6.20 -28.28 5.70
C ALA A 154 7.05 -27.14 6.25
N LYS A 155 7.10 -26.03 5.51
CA LYS A 155 7.88 -24.83 5.87
C LYS A 155 7.11 -23.55 5.57
N LEU A 156 7.54 -22.46 6.25
CA LEU A 156 6.85 -21.16 6.24
C LEU A 156 7.81 -20.07 5.78
N TRP A 157 7.32 -19.15 4.95
CA TRP A 157 8.02 -17.95 4.51
C TRP A 157 7.22 -16.71 4.92
N PHE A 158 7.84 -15.80 5.68
CA PHE A 158 7.22 -14.56 6.13
C PHE A 158 8.03 -13.37 5.67
N ASN A 159 7.42 -12.50 4.88
CA ASN A 159 8.00 -11.25 4.40
C ASN A 159 7.16 -10.06 4.89
N CYS A 160 7.81 -9.01 5.41
CA CYS A 160 7.14 -7.77 5.76
C CYS A 160 8.07 -6.55 5.77
N ASN A 161 7.45 -5.38 5.76
CA ASN A 161 8.08 -4.16 6.23
C ASN A 161 7.69 -3.93 7.69
N PRO A 162 8.52 -3.22 8.49
CA PRO A 162 8.20 -2.90 9.86
C PRO A 162 6.95 -2.02 10.01
N GLU A 163 6.26 -2.24 11.10
CA GLU A 163 5.09 -1.49 11.58
C GLU A 163 5.33 -0.99 13.01
N HIS A 164 4.27 -0.89 13.81
CA HIS A 164 4.37 -0.51 15.23
C HIS A 164 5.07 -1.60 16.06
N PRO A 165 5.92 -1.25 17.07
CA PRO A 165 6.63 -2.23 17.92
C PRO A 165 5.73 -3.18 18.70
N GLN A 166 4.48 -2.79 18.97
CA GLN A 166 3.49 -3.66 19.64
C GLN A 166 2.75 -4.58 18.67
N HIS A 167 3.08 -4.55 17.38
CA HIS A 167 2.44 -5.40 16.40
C HIS A 167 2.61 -6.88 16.74
N TRP A 168 1.54 -7.65 16.65
CA TRP A 168 1.52 -9.06 17.06
C TRP A 168 2.62 -9.90 16.39
N PHE A 169 2.88 -9.69 15.08
CA PHE A 169 3.90 -10.46 14.34
C PHE A 169 5.31 -10.15 14.83
N TYR A 170 5.62 -8.89 15.15
CA TYR A 170 6.90 -8.51 15.75
C TYR A 170 7.13 -9.19 17.10
N ARG A 171 6.15 -9.09 17.99
CA ARG A 171 6.23 -9.62 19.36
C ARG A 171 6.22 -11.15 19.44
N GLU A 172 5.45 -11.79 18.56
CA GLU A 172 5.20 -13.23 18.65
C GLU A 172 6.11 -14.06 17.73
N TRP A 173 6.61 -13.46 16.66
CA TRP A 173 7.43 -14.15 15.66
C TRP A 173 8.84 -13.59 15.56
N ILE A 174 9.03 -12.29 15.37
CA ILE A 174 10.37 -11.72 15.15
C ILE A 174 11.19 -11.78 16.44
N LEU A 175 10.66 -11.24 17.56
CA LEU A 175 11.37 -11.27 18.85
C LEU A 175 11.54 -12.68 19.41
N LYS A 176 10.74 -13.64 18.97
CA LYS A 176 10.77 -15.04 19.41
C LYS A 176 11.22 -15.99 18.30
N ALA A 177 11.97 -15.50 17.30
CA ALA A 177 12.31 -16.28 16.11
C ALA A 177 13.00 -17.62 16.43
N GLU A 178 13.91 -17.65 17.39
CA GLU A 178 14.57 -18.90 17.83
C GLU A 178 13.58 -19.87 18.46
N ASN A 179 12.71 -19.41 19.34
CA ASN A 179 11.68 -20.22 19.99
C ASN A 179 10.66 -20.78 18.97
N ARG A 180 10.44 -20.05 17.87
CA ARG A 180 9.59 -20.45 16.75
C ARG A 180 10.33 -21.35 15.74
N ASN A 181 11.59 -21.71 16.01
CA ASN A 181 12.46 -22.43 15.10
C ASN A 181 12.52 -21.75 13.72
N ALA A 182 12.62 -20.42 13.68
CA ALA A 182 12.68 -19.59 12.48
C ALA A 182 14.11 -19.07 12.25
N LEU A 183 14.47 -18.92 10.98
CA LEU A 183 15.62 -18.12 10.55
C LEU A 183 15.11 -16.68 10.39
N TYR A 184 15.65 -15.75 11.14
CA TYR A 184 15.32 -14.33 11.02
C TYR A 184 16.43 -13.56 10.32
N LEU A 185 16.07 -12.79 9.31
CA LEU A 185 16.97 -11.95 8.51
C LEU A 185 16.38 -10.56 8.34
N HIS A 186 17.08 -9.56 8.86
CA HIS A 186 16.74 -8.16 8.69
C HIS A 186 17.40 -7.59 7.44
N PHE A 187 16.61 -6.92 6.57
CA PHE A 187 17.03 -6.37 5.29
C PHE A 187 17.04 -4.84 5.27
N THR A 188 18.09 -4.29 4.69
CA THR A 188 18.20 -2.86 4.33
C THR A 188 18.20 -2.70 2.80
N MET A 189 18.13 -1.46 2.29
CA MET A 189 18.23 -1.24 0.83
C MET A 189 19.62 -1.60 0.26
N GLU A 190 20.64 -1.59 1.09
CA GLU A 190 22.02 -1.98 0.75
C GLU A 190 22.14 -3.47 0.44
N ASP A 191 21.26 -4.29 0.99
CA ASP A 191 21.19 -5.72 0.70
C ASP A 191 20.68 -6.06 -0.71
N ASN A 192 20.29 -5.05 -1.49
CA ASN A 192 19.87 -5.21 -2.88
C ASN A 192 20.91 -4.65 -3.86
N PRO A 193 21.80 -5.47 -4.40
CA PRO A 193 22.85 -5.01 -5.32
C PRO A 193 22.31 -4.53 -6.68
N SER A 194 21.06 -4.84 -7.02
CA SER A 194 20.42 -4.35 -8.25
C SER A 194 19.86 -2.93 -8.13
N LEU A 195 19.84 -2.34 -6.92
CA LEU A 195 19.30 -1.03 -6.67
C LEU A 195 20.38 0.05 -6.87
N SER A 196 20.18 0.94 -7.86
CA SER A 196 21.13 2.04 -8.11
C SER A 196 21.11 3.07 -6.97
N GLU A 197 22.21 3.81 -6.82
CA GLU A 197 22.32 4.84 -5.78
C GLU A 197 21.31 5.98 -5.99
N ASP A 198 21.01 6.35 -7.24
CA ASP A 198 20.00 7.36 -7.56
C ASP A 198 18.61 6.94 -7.07
N VAL A 199 18.26 5.66 -7.23
CA VAL A 199 17.01 5.11 -6.73
C VAL A 199 17.01 5.12 -5.19
N ARG A 200 18.11 4.73 -4.53
CA ARG A 200 18.22 4.80 -3.06
C ARG A 200 18.05 6.23 -2.56
N LYS A 201 18.72 7.19 -3.16
CA LYS A 201 18.62 8.62 -2.81
C LYS A 201 17.19 9.11 -2.94
N ARG A 202 16.51 8.80 -4.05
CA ARG A 202 15.11 9.14 -4.27
C ARG A 202 14.21 8.57 -3.16
N TYR A 203 14.37 7.28 -2.81
CA TYR A 203 13.57 6.67 -1.74
C TYR A 203 13.83 7.32 -0.36
N ARG A 204 15.08 7.67 -0.03
CA ARG A 204 15.42 8.39 1.20
C ARG A 204 14.74 9.75 1.30
N THR A 205 14.51 10.43 0.18
CA THR A 205 13.82 11.74 0.16
C THR A 205 12.29 11.64 0.18
N MET A 206 11.72 10.49 -0.19
CA MET A 206 10.27 10.30 -0.28
C MET A 206 9.58 10.14 1.08
N PHE A 207 10.29 9.68 2.11
CA PHE A 207 9.74 9.35 3.41
C PHE A 207 10.26 10.27 4.50
N SER A 208 9.50 10.39 5.60
CA SER A 208 9.89 11.15 6.79
C SER A 208 9.30 10.51 8.06
N GLY A 209 9.79 10.94 9.24
CA GLY A 209 9.30 10.48 10.54
C GLY A 209 9.27 8.95 10.66
N ALA A 210 8.20 8.41 11.21
CA ALA A 210 8.05 6.98 11.40
C ALA A 210 8.10 6.17 10.09
N PHE A 211 7.60 6.73 8.99
CA PHE A 211 7.66 6.05 7.69
C PHE A 211 9.08 5.95 7.14
N TYR A 212 9.93 6.97 7.39
CA TYR A 212 11.35 6.88 7.06
C TYR A 212 12.02 5.77 7.87
N SER A 213 11.81 5.76 9.19
CA SER A 213 12.38 4.73 10.06
C SER A 213 11.92 3.31 9.67
N ARG A 214 10.65 3.13 9.31
CA ARG A 214 10.10 1.81 8.92
C ARG A 214 10.56 1.37 7.53
N PHE A 215 10.41 2.24 6.53
CA PHE A 215 10.56 1.84 5.13
C PHE A 215 11.98 2.02 4.59
N ILE A 216 12.77 2.94 5.17
CA ILE A 216 14.15 3.21 4.77
C ILE A 216 15.14 2.54 5.71
N GLU A 217 15.01 2.78 7.03
CA GLU A 217 15.90 2.18 8.02
C GLU A 217 15.50 0.75 8.41
N GLY A 218 14.29 0.33 8.09
CA GLY A 218 13.78 -1.02 8.40
C GLY A 218 13.43 -1.24 9.87
N LYS A 219 13.20 -0.18 10.65
CA LYS A 219 13.01 -0.26 12.11
C LYS A 219 11.54 -0.38 12.49
N TRP A 220 11.23 -1.24 13.45
CA TRP A 220 9.94 -1.29 14.11
C TRP A 220 9.84 -0.10 15.07
N THR A 221 9.08 0.91 14.73
CA THR A 221 8.97 2.15 15.50
C THR A 221 7.54 2.67 15.54
N ALA A 222 7.16 3.30 16.66
CA ALA A 222 5.87 3.97 16.80
C ALA A 222 5.88 5.30 16.03
N ALA A 223 4.74 5.64 15.44
CA ALA A 223 4.53 6.98 14.91
C ALA A 223 4.12 7.91 16.06
N THR A 224 4.81 9.05 16.19
CA THR A 224 4.55 10.03 17.24
C THR A 224 4.62 11.44 16.69
N GLY A 225 4.00 12.40 17.40
CA GLY A 225 4.00 13.82 17.02
C GLY A 225 3.11 14.13 15.81
N LEU A 226 3.41 15.21 15.09
CA LEU A 226 2.67 15.63 13.91
C LEU A 226 2.81 14.63 12.77
N ILE A 227 1.72 14.42 12.04
CA ILE A 227 1.67 13.50 10.91
C ILE A 227 2.42 14.09 9.69
N TYR A 228 2.29 15.39 9.46
CA TYR A 228 2.96 16.12 8.38
C TYR A 228 3.82 17.27 8.90
N PRO A 229 4.88 17.03 9.70
CA PRO A 229 5.65 18.08 10.37
C PRO A 229 6.35 19.04 9.40
N PHE A 230 6.49 18.67 8.15
CA PHE A 230 7.14 19.43 7.07
C PHE A 230 6.16 20.21 6.19
N ALA A 231 4.85 20.04 6.35
CA ALA A 231 3.86 20.55 5.39
C ALA A 231 3.84 22.08 5.33
N LEU A 232 4.02 22.74 6.46
CA LEU A 232 4.02 24.20 6.53
C LEU A 232 5.19 24.83 5.75
N ASP A 233 6.33 24.15 5.63
CA ASP A 233 7.49 24.60 4.87
C ASP A 233 7.29 24.49 3.36
N LEU A 234 6.28 23.72 2.92
CA LEU A 234 5.97 23.45 1.51
C LEU A 234 4.80 24.27 0.97
N LEU A 235 4.22 25.17 1.78
CA LEU A 235 3.13 26.06 1.35
C LEU A 235 3.58 27.03 0.27
N CYS A 236 2.68 27.32 -0.69
CA CYS A 236 2.97 28.20 -1.81
C CYS A 236 1.88 29.25 -1.99
N GLU A 237 2.15 30.24 -2.86
CA GLU A 237 1.13 31.14 -3.39
C GLU A 237 0.36 30.46 -4.54
N VAL A 238 -0.87 30.94 -4.81
CA VAL A 238 -1.63 30.48 -5.98
C VAL A 238 -0.89 30.88 -7.25
N PRO A 239 -0.60 29.95 -8.16
CA PRO A 239 0.05 30.27 -9.44
C PRO A 239 -0.77 31.30 -10.25
N LYS A 240 -0.08 32.29 -10.82
CA LYS A 240 -0.69 33.28 -11.74
C LYS A 240 -0.79 32.73 -13.15
N ALA A 241 -1.44 31.59 -13.31
CA ALA A 241 -1.64 30.91 -14.59
C ALA A 241 -2.99 30.19 -14.59
N ASP A 242 -3.53 29.95 -15.77
CA ASP A 242 -4.75 29.17 -15.91
C ASP A 242 -4.44 27.69 -15.65
N PHE A 243 -5.30 27.05 -14.88
CA PHE A 243 -5.18 25.62 -14.61
C PHE A 243 -5.80 24.80 -15.75
N GLU A 244 -5.13 23.73 -16.11
CA GLU A 244 -5.51 22.81 -17.19
C GLU A 244 -6.80 22.03 -16.86
N ARG A 245 -6.95 21.68 -15.59
CA ARG A 245 -8.06 20.87 -15.07
C ARG A 245 -8.38 21.25 -13.63
N TYR A 246 -9.63 20.95 -13.21
CA TYR A 246 -10.05 21.14 -11.84
C TYR A 246 -10.59 19.85 -11.22
N ALA A 247 -10.43 19.69 -9.92
CA ALA A 247 -11.04 18.63 -9.13
C ALA A 247 -11.50 19.18 -7.78
N VAL A 248 -12.41 18.45 -7.13
CA VAL A 248 -12.84 18.75 -5.75
C VAL A 248 -12.72 17.51 -4.90
N SER A 249 -12.19 17.65 -3.69
CA SER A 249 -12.21 16.62 -2.64
C SER A 249 -13.14 17.06 -1.51
N ILE A 250 -13.89 16.12 -0.93
CA ILE A 250 -14.91 16.40 0.06
C ILE A 250 -14.82 15.40 1.20
N ASP A 251 -14.62 15.92 2.42
CA ASP A 251 -14.91 15.24 3.68
C ASP A 251 -16.15 15.86 4.26
N TYR A 252 -17.26 15.10 4.31
CA TYR A 252 -18.58 15.62 4.64
C TYR A 252 -19.02 15.20 6.04
N GLY A 253 -19.32 16.17 6.89
CA GLY A 253 -19.84 15.96 8.22
C GLY A 253 -21.17 16.70 8.47
N THR A 254 -22.14 16.03 9.08
CA THR A 254 -23.42 16.66 9.48
C THR A 254 -23.33 17.33 10.85
N VAL A 255 -22.48 16.85 11.73
CA VAL A 255 -22.21 17.36 13.09
C VAL A 255 -20.73 17.74 13.23
N ASN A 256 -19.87 16.97 12.61
CA ASN A 256 -18.45 17.27 12.46
C ASN A 256 -18.26 18.28 11.33
N PRO A 257 -17.10 18.94 11.27
CA PRO A 257 -16.80 19.85 10.17
C PRO A 257 -16.96 19.21 8.79
N THR A 258 -17.38 20.03 7.83
CA THR A 258 -17.34 19.69 6.40
C THR A 258 -16.16 20.43 5.77
N SER A 259 -15.27 19.72 5.13
CA SER A 259 -14.13 20.26 4.37
C SER A 259 -14.26 19.92 2.89
N MET A 260 -14.10 20.93 2.02
CA MET A 260 -14.02 20.73 0.57
C MET A 260 -12.80 21.49 0.03
N GLY A 261 -11.96 20.82 -0.73
CA GLY A 261 -10.79 21.43 -1.37
C GLY A 261 -10.95 21.54 -2.88
N LEU A 262 -10.75 22.75 -3.42
CA LEU A 262 -10.64 22.96 -4.87
C LEU A 262 -9.20 22.78 -5.32
N TRP A 263 -9.01 21.90 -6.27
CA TRP A 263 -7.71 21.56 -6.84
C TRP A 263 -7.63 22.01 -8.29
N GLY A 264 -6.47 22.60 -8.68
CA GLY A 264 -6.15 22.95 -10.06
C GLY A 264 -4.87 22.24 -10.51
N LEU A 265 -4.90 21.63 -11.68
CA LEU A 265 -3.72 21.00 -12.32
C LEU A 265 -2.98 22.02 -13.16
N LEU A 266 -1.67 22.14 -12.95
CA LEU A 266 -0.77 22.96 -13.74
C LEU A 266 0.58 22.26 -13.91
N CYS A 267 0.99 22.00 -15.15
CA CYS A 267 2.26 21.34 -15.49
C CYS A 267 2.50 20.04 -14.70
N GLY A 268 1.46 19.20 -14.58
CA GLY A 268 1.52 17.91 -13.88
C GLY A 268 1.53 18.00 -12.35
N VAL A 269 1.38 19.18 -11.76
CA VAL A 269 1.29 19.41 -10.31
C VAL A 269 -0.12 19.86 -9.95
N TRP A 270 -0.72 19.22 -8.94
CA TRP A 270 -2.01 19.63 -8.41
C TRP A 270 -1.84 20.64 -7.28
N TYR A 271 -2.52 21.76 -7.36
CA TYR A 271 -2.55 22.82 -6.36
C TYR A 271 -3.90 22.85 -5.67
N ARG A 272 -3.95 22.73 -4.34
CA ARG A 272 -5.14 23.09 -3.56
C ARG A 272 -5.21 24.61 -3.53
N VAL A 273 -6.10 25.19 -4.32
CA VAL A 273 -6.12 26.63 -4.59
C VAL A 273 -7.14 27.39 -3.80
N ASP A 274 -8.18 26.71 -3.33
CA ASP A 274 -9.25 27.27 -2.54
C ASP A 274 -9.89 26.18 -1.67
N GLU A 275 -10.65 26.58 -0.64
CA GLU A 275 -11.34 25.64 0.22
C GLU A 275 -12.67 26.19 0.75
N TYR A 276 -13.58 25.30 1.05
CA TYR A 276 -14.75 25.52 1.87
C TYR A 276 -14.58 24.72 3.16
N TYR A 277 -14.69 25.40 4.28
CA TYR A 277 -14.65 24.76 5.58
C TYR A 277 -15.81 25.27 6.44
N PHE A 278 -16.58 24.35 7.02
CA PHE A 278 -17.69 24.69 7.90
C PHE A 278 -17.70 23.78 9.12
N ASP A 279 -17.55 24.38 10.29
CA ASP A 279 -17.64 23.68 11.58
C ASP A 279 -18.93 24.08 12.31
N ALA A 280 -19.89 23.15 12.37
CA ALA A 280 -21.20 23.36 13.00
C ALA A 280 -21.10 23.69 14.50
N ARG A 281 -20.00 23.26 15.17
CA ARG A 281 -19.77 23.52 16.60
C ARG A 281 -19.28 24.94 16.84
N LEU A 282 -18.37 25.41 15.98
CA LEU A 282 -17.86 26.79 16.07
C LEU A 282 -18.93 27.83 15.68
N GLU A 283 -19.69 27.54 14.62
CA GLU A 283 -20.77 28.42 14.13
C GLU A 283 -22.05 28.30 14.96
N ASN A 284 -22.12 27.37 15.90
CA ASN A 284 -23.33 27.08 16.72
C ASN A 284 -24.59 26.89 15.88
N THR A 285 -24.46 26.37 14.68
CA THR A 285 -25.55 26.11 13.73
C THR A 285 -25.22 24.90 12.87
N ARG A 286 -26.23 24.29 12.27
CA ARG A 286 -26.08 23.19 11.33
C ARG A 286 -26.48 23.64 9.95
N ARG A 287 -25.80 23.18 8.93
CA ARG A 287 -26.17 23.35 7.53
C ARG A 287 -26.84 22.11 6.97
N THR A 288 -27.83 22.33 6.13
CA THR A 288 -28.46 21.29 5.32
C THR A 288 -27.55 20.93 4.12
N ASP A 289 -27.85 19.81 3.47
CA ASP A 289 -27.15 19.42 2.24
C ASP A 289 -27.23 20.52 1.16
N GLU A 290 -28.39 21.21 1.05
CA GLU A 290 -28.58 22.32 0.10
C GLU A 290 -27.72 23.55 0.45
N GLU A 291 -27.50 23.83 1.71
CA GLU A 291 -26.63 24.95 2.15
C GLU A 291 -25.14 24.59 1.91
N HIS A 292 -24.75 23.36 2.15
CA HIS A 292 -23.41 22.87 1.77
C HIS A 292 -23.23 22.85 0.26
N PHE A 293 -24.28 22.55 -0.51
CA PHE A 293 -24.24 22.62 -1.97
C PHE A 293 -24.06 24.04 -2.48
N LYS A 294 -24.68 25.06 -1.84
CA LYS A 294 -24.39 26.46 -2.17
C LYS A 294 -22.92 26.80 -1.94
N GLY A 295 -22.36 26.37 -0.80
CA GLY A 295 -20.93 26.55 -0.52
C GLY A 295 -20.03 25.82 -1.55
N PHE A 296 -20.42 24.64 -2.02
CA PHE A 296 -19.74 23.96 -3.11
C PHE A 296 -19.77 24.77 -4.42
N LEU A 297 -20.91 25.35 -4.78
CA LEU A 297 -21.03 26.22 -5.98
C LEU A 297 -20.19 27.50 -5.86
N GLU A 298 -20.13 28.09 -4.68
CA GLU A 298 -19.25 29.22 -4.40
C GLU A 298 -17.77 28.85 -4.49
N LEU A 299 -17.39 27.67 -4.02
CA LEU A 299 -16.03 27.18 -4.11
C LEU A 299 -15.58 26.99 -5.56
N ILE A 300 -16.38 26.35 -6.38
CA ILE A 300 -16.03 26.12 -7.80
C ILE A 300 -16.13 27.39 -8.65
N ARG A 301 -16.89 28.41 -8.26
CA ARG A 301 -17.02 29.71 -8.97
C ARG A 301 -17.27 29.55 -10.47
N GLY A 302 -18.18 28.66 -10.85
CA GLY A 302 -18.55 28.41 -12.24
C GLY A 302 -17.54 27.51 -13.02
N ARG A 303 -16.45 27.05 -12.38
CA ARG A 303 -15.56 26.04 -12.97
C ARG A 303 -16.24 24.69 -12.99
N THR A 304 -15.91 23.86 -13.96
CA THR A 304 -16.41 22.48 -14.03
C THR A 304 -15.31 21.52 -13.57
N PRO A 305 -15.43 20.90 -12.38
CA PRO A 305 -14.49 19.90 -11.94
C PRO A 305 -14.61 18.62 -12.79
N ASP A 306 -13.47 18.11 -13.29
CA ASP A 306 -13.44 16.82 -13.99
C ASP A 306 -13.66 15.63 -13.05
N VAL A 307 -13.26 15.80 -11.78
CA VAL A 307 -13.37 14.77 -10.75
C VAL A 307 -13.85 15.41 -9.44
N ILE A 308 -14.88 14.82 -8.85
CA ILE A 308 -15.31 15.11 -7.48
C ILE A 308 -15.13 13.84 -6.68
N VAL A 309 -14.30 13.89 -5.63
CA VAL A 309 -14.06 12.78 -4.71
C VAL A 309 -14.76 13.07 -3.39
N CYS A 310 -15.60 12.17 -2.93
CA CYS A 310 -16.35 12.33 -1.68
C CYS A 310 -16.26 11.07 -0.81
N ASP A 311 -16.25 11.25 0.51
CA ASP A 311 -16.37 10.13 1.44
C ASP A 311 -17.65 9.33 1.12
N PRO A 312 -17.55 8.02 0.90
CA PRO A 312 -18.71 7.17 0.60
C PRO A 312 -19.79 7.15 1.72
N SER A 313 -19.46 7.55 2.94
CA SER A 313 -20.42 7.67 4.03
C SER A 313 -21.41 8.84 3.85
N ALA A 314 -21.08 9.83 3.01
CA ALA A 314 -21.88 11.03 2.70
C ALA A 314 -22.98 10.76 1.68
N ALA A 315 -23.77 9.69 1.84
CA ALA A 315 -24.72 9.21 0.82
C ALA A 315 -25.77 10.26 0.40
N SER A 316 -26.28 11.07 1.33
CA SER A 316 -27.26 12.11 1.04
C SER A 316 -26.66 13.23 0.17
N PHE A 317 -25.47 13.70 0.53
CA PHE A 317 -24.80 14.76 -0.21
C PHE A 317 -24.32 14.30 -1.59
N ILE A 318 -23.84 13.06 -1.70
CA ILE A 318 -23.51 12.43 -2.99
C ILE A 318 -24.73 12.36 -3.90
N THR A 319 -25.89 11.96 -3.36
CA THR A 319 -27.16 11.89 -4.11
C THR A 319 -27.58 13.29 -4.58
N LEU A 320 -27.42 14.31 -3.74
CA LEU A 320 -27.71 15.69 -4.12
C LEU A 320 -26.80 16.15 -5.27
N LEU A 321 -25.49 15.99 -5.15
CA LEU A 321 -24.54 16.37 -6.21
C LEU A 321 -24.89 15.66 -7.54
N GLN A 322 -25.19 14.36 -7.50
CA GLN A 322 -25.56 13.59 -8.68
C GLN A 322 -26.89 14.08 -9.31
N SER A 323 -27.87 14.43 -8.47
CA SER A 323 -29.15 14.99 -8.95
C SER A 323 -29.00 16.37 -9.62
N ARG A 324 -27.93 17.08 -9.29
CA ARG A 324 -27.53 18.37 -9.88
C ARG A 324 -26.59 18.24 -11.08
N GLY A 325 -26.34 16.99 -11.56
CA GLY A 325 -25.55 16.69 -12.76
C GLY A 325 -24.06 16.53 -12.54
N PHE A 326 -23.59 16.45 -11.29
CA PHE A 326 -22.18 16.23 -10.98
C PHE A 326 -21.85 14.73 -10.85
N ALA A 327 -20.81 14.27 -11.51
CA ALA A 327 -20.30 12.92 -11.33
C ALA A 327 -19.41 12.83 -10.07
N VAL A 328 -19.75 11.96 -9.12
CA VAL A 328 -19.04 11.81 -7.86
C VAL A 328 -18.37 10.45 -7.80
N THR A 329 -17.08 10.44 -7.48
CA THR A 329 -16.26 9.24 -7.25
C THR A 329 -16.14 8.99 -5.75
N ALA A 330 -16.40 7.76 -5.32
CA ALA A 330 -16.21 7.36 -3.92
C ALA A 330 -14.71 7.38 -3.54
N ALA A 331 -14.40 8.00 -2.41
CA ALA A 331 -13.06 8.10 -1.89
C ALA A 331 -12.49 6.74 -1.48
N LYS A 332 -11.19 6.53 -1.70
CA LYS A 332 -10.44 5.40 -1.12
C LYS A 332 -10.08 5.77 0.32
N ASN A 333 -10.60 5.02 1.29
CA ASN A 333 -10.54 5.37 2.71
C ASN A 333 -9.56 4.50 3.55
N ASP A 334 -8.44 4.05 2.98
CA ASP A 334 -7.35 3.43 3.75
C ASP A 334 -6.51 4.53 4.43
N VAL A 335 -6.68 4.68 5.75
CA VAL A 335 -6.12 5.81 6.51
C VAL A 335 -4.59 5.81 6.48
N LEU A 336 -3.95 4.73 6.91
CA LEU A 336 -2.47 4.70 7.02
C LEU A 336 -1.79 4.77 5.67
N ASN A 337 -2.28 4.02 4.69
CA ASN A 337 -1.74 4.09 3.34
C ASN A 337 -1.99 5.46 2.70
N GLY A 338 -3.15 6.05 2.93
CA GLY A 338 -3.49 7.38 2.44
C GLY A 338 -2.61 8.47 3.06
N ILE A 339 -2.36 8.43 4.37
CA ILE A 339 -1.41 9.34 5.05
C ILE A 339 -0.02 9.23 4.42
N ARG A 340 0.47 8.01 4.19
CA ARG A 340 1.76 7.78 3.54
C ARG A 340 1.81 8.35 2.12
N MET A 341 0.77 8.11 1.32
CA MET A 341 0.67 8.63 -0.04
C MET A 341 0.65 10.16 -0.05
N THR A 342 -0.10 10.78 0.86
CA THR A 342 -0.19 12.23 1.00
C THR A 342 1.15 12.84 1.41
N ALA A 343 1.84 12.26 2.39
CA ALA A 343 3.17 12.69 2.78
C ALA A 343 4.16 12.63 1.60
N THR A 344 4.10 11.56 0.81
CA THR A 344 4.94 11.40 -0.39
C THR A 344 4.58 12.44 -1.45
N ALA A 345 3.31 12.64 -1.76
CA ALA A 345 2.85 13.58 -2.78
C ALA A 345 3.23 15.04 -2.45
N LEU A 346 3.13 15.43 -1.18
CA LEU A 346 3.59 16.73 -0.69
C LEU A 346 5.11 16.89 -0.87
N ARG A 347 5.91 15.94 -0.40
CA ARG A 347 7.38 16.02 -0.44
C ARG A 347 7.97 15.95 -1.84
N THR A 348 7.33 15.21 -2.73
CA THR A 348 7.76 15.11 -4.14
C THR A 348 7.21 16.25 -5.01
N GLY A 349 6.36 17.12 -4.45
CA GLY A 349 5.76 18.25 -5.17
C GLY A 349 4.68 17.84 -6.17
N GLN A 350 4.14 16.61 -6.09
CA GLN A 350 2.99 16.18 -6.90
C GLN A 350 1.73 16.93 -6.52
N ILE A 351 1.59 17.27 -5.23
CA ILE A 351 0.58 18.22 -4.75
C ILE A 351 1.25 19.38 -4.01
N LYS A 352 0.61 20.52 -4.05
CA LYS A 352 0.95 21.71 -3.28
C LYS A 352 -0.31 22.31 -2.67
N VAL A 353 -0.18 22.87 -1.48
CA VAL A 353 -1.28 23.58 -0.79
C VAL A 353 -0.94 25.05 -0.73
N THR A 354 -1.91 25.91 -1.07
CA THR A 354 -1.68 27.34 -1.06
C THR A 354 -1.95 27.92 0.32
N LYS A 355 -1.29 29.01 0.64
CA LYS A 355 -1.44 29.71 1.94
C LYS A 355 -2.85 30.24 2.18
N GLY A 356 -3.64 30.42 1.11
CA GLY A 356 -5.03 30.83 1.19
C GLY A 356 -5.98 29.76 1.74
N CYS A 357 -5.56 28.49 1.75
CA CYS A 357 -6.31 27.39 2.37
C CYS A 357 -6.06 27.37 3.88
N VAL A 358 -6.64 28.34 4.60
CA VAL A 358 -6.29 28.63 6.01
C VAL A 358 -6.66 27.51 6.97
N ASP A 359 -7.75 26.76 6.71
CA ASP A 359 -8.16 25.64 7.55
C ASP A 359 -7.28 24.40 7.31
N ALA A 360 -6.92 24.11 6.07
CA ALA A 360 -5.92 23.07 5.79
C ALA A 360 -4.56 23.41 6.42
N VAL A 361 -4.12 24.67 6.34
CA VAL A 361 -2.86 25.13 6.99
C VAL A 361 -2.96 24.97 8.51
N ARG A 362 -4.09 25.33 9.11
CA ARG A 362 -4.34 25.14 10.55
C ARG A 362 -4.26 23.67 10.93
N GLU A 363 -4.93 22.80 10.20
CA GLU A 363 -4.97 21.36 10.50
C GLU A 363 -3.61 20.69 10.27
N PHE A 364 -2.81 21.10 9.29
CA PHE A 364 -1.43 20.62 9.16
C PHE A 364 -0.60 20.84 10.43
N SER A 365 -0.85 21.93 11.17
CA SER A 365 -0.14 22.23 12.41
C SER A 365 -0.65 21.46 13.64
N LEU A 366 -1.83 20.83 13.53
CA LEU A 366 -2.51 20.16 14.64
C LEU A 366 -2.65 18.65 14.44
N TYR A 367 -2.68 18.16 13.19
CA TYR A 367 -2.92 16.77 12.86
C TYR A 367 -1.78 15.88 13.34
N ARG A 368 -2.06 15.03 14.31
CA ARG A 368 -1.06 14.27 15.06
C ARG A 368 -1.48 12.82 15.27
N TRP A 369 -0.50 11.99 15.56
CA TRP A 369 -0.72 10.63 15.99
C TRP A 369 -1.29 10.59 17.41
N ALA A 370 -2.19 9.63 17.65
CA ALA A 370 -2.66 9.33 19.01
C ALA A 370 -1.52 8.66 19.78
N ASP A 371 -1.38 9.05 21.05
CA ASP A 371 -0.39 8.47 21.96
C ASP A 371 -1.04 7.31 22.75
N ASP A 372 -1.59 6.30 22.04
CA ASP A 372 -2.20 5.13 22.67
C ASP A 372 -1.20 3.98 22.91
N GLY A 373 0.03 4.10 22.40
CA GLY A 373 1.12 3.15 22.60
C GLY A 373 0.92 1.78 21.96
N VAL A 374 -0.17 1.56 21.23
CA VAL A 374 -0.55 0.24 20.68
C VAL A 374 -0.61 0.25 19.16
N ARG A 375 -1.19 1.29 18.55
CA ARG A 375 -1.40 1.40 17.10
C ARG A 375 -1.09 2.82 16.62
N ASP A 376 -0.71 2.91 15.35
CA ASP A 376 -0.60 4.21 14.68
C ASP A 376 -1.99 4.62 14.19
N VAL A 377 -2.67 5.41 14.99
CA VAL A 377 -3.99 5.97 14.67
C VAL A 377 -3.87 7.48 14.78
N PRO A 378 -4.35 8.25 13.79
CA PRO A 378 -4.45 9.69 13.95
C PRO A 378 -5.48 10.05 15.02
N VAL A 379 -5.24 11.15 15.73
CA VAL A 379 -6.26 11.77 16.60
C VAL A 379 -7.41 12.24 15.72
N LYS A 380 -8.64 11.90 16.11
CA LYS A 380 -9.87 12.25 15.38
C LYS A 380 -10.37 13.66 15.74
N GLU A 381 -9.47 14.63 15.63
CA GLU A 381 -9.69 16.05 15.82
C GLU A 381 -8.82 16.83 14.86
N ASN A 382 -9.32 17.91 14.28
CA ASN A 382 -8.60 18.71 13.27
C ASN A 382 -8.06 17.85 12.10
N ASP A 383 -8.89 16.95 11.59
CA ASP A 383 -8.53 15.96 10.58
C ASP A 383 -9.36 16.07 9.29
N HIS A 384 -10.33 16.98 9.22
CA HIS A 384 -11.29 17.04 8.11
C HIS A 384 -10.66 17.53 6.79
N ALA A 385 -9.87 18.61 6.82
CA ALA A 385 -9.09 19.02 5.65
C ALA A 385 -7.97 18.02 5.33
N MET A 386 -7.42 17.33 6.33
CA MET A 386 -6.44 16.28 6.14
C MET A 386 -7.06 15.04 5.47
N ASP A 387 -8.28 14.68 5.85
CA ASP A 387 -9.02 13.57 5.28
C ASP A 387 -9.45 13.89 3.84
N ASP A 388 -9.96 15.09 3.52
CA ASP A 388 -10.28 15.45 2.14
C ASP A 388 -9.03 15.46 1.23
N ILE A 389 -7.88 15.98 1.70
CA ILE A 389 -6.60 15.90 0.98
C ILE A 389 -6.18 14.45 0.78
N ARG A 390 -6.32 13.61 1.78
CA ARG A 390 -6.03 12.18 1.72
C ARG A 390 -6.93 11.47 0.71
N TYR A 391 -8.21 11.80 0.67
CA TYR A 391 -9.17 11.27 -0.33
C TYR A 391 -8.76 11.64 -1.75
N PHE A 392 -8.40 12.91 -1.97
CA PHE A 392 -7.87 13.37 -3.26
C PHE A 392 -6.67 12.55 -3.70
N VAL A 393 -5.64 12.49 -2.87
CA VAL A 393 -4.38 11.81 -3.18
C VAL A 393 -4.60 10.32 -3.42
N SER A 394 -5.33 9.65 -2.53
CA SER A 394 -5.55 8.20 -2.62
C SER A 394 -6.39 7.80 -3.82
N THR A 395 -7.30 8.68 -4.27
CA THR A 395 -8.25 8.37 -5.33
C THR A 395 -7.75 8.88 -6.69
N VAL A 396 -7.35 10.14 -6.78
CA VAL A 396 -6.96 10.79 -8.04
C VAL A 396 -5.53 10.41 -8.44
N LEU A 397 -4.55 10.62 -7.55
CA LEU A 397 -3.16 10.27 -7.85
C LEU A 397 -2.91 8.76 -7.80
N GLY A 398 -3.55 8.05 -6.86
CA GLY A 398 -3.45 6.59 -6.78
C GLY A 398 -4.13 5.83 -7.94
N ALA A 399 -4.93 6.51 -8.78
CA ALA A 399 -5.43 5.99 -10.04
C ALA A 399 -4.48 6.31 -11.21
N GLY A 400 -3.64 7.34 -11.08
CA GLY A 400 -2.77 7.85 -12.14
C GLY A 400 -1.68 6.89 -12.61
N GLU A 401 -1.27 5.91 -11.80
CA GLU A 401 -0.43 4.80 -12.29
C GLU A 401 -1.16 3.93 -13.33
N SER A 402 -2.50 3.94 -13.34
CA SER A 402 -3.30 3.28 -14.37
C SER A 402 -3.65 4.19 -15.56
N PHE A 403 -3.69 5.50 -15.38
CA PHE A 403 -4.03 6.49 -16.42
C PHE A 403 -2.85 6.77 -17.36
N ALA A 404 -1.62 6.85 -16.87
CA ALA A 404 -0.44 6.98 -17.73
C ALA A 404 -0.28 5.76 -18.66
N CYS A 405 -0.73 4.57 -18.21
CA CYS A 405 -0.75 3.36 -19.02
C CYS A 405 -1.90 3.33 -20.05
N ALA A 406 -3.00 4.05 -19.80
CA ALA A 406 -4.17 4.11 -20.71
C ALA A 406 -3.97 5.13 -21.83
N VAL A 407 -3.38 6.29 -21.53
CA VAL A 407 -3.09 7.33 -22.56
C VAL A 407 -2.02 6.85 -23.57
N GLN A 408 -1.06 6.02 -23.15
CA GLN A 408 -0.12 5.39 -24.09
C GLN A 408 -0.78 4.32 -25.00
N ARG A 409 -1.97 3.80 -24.64
CA ARG A 409 -2.71 2.84 -25.47
C ARG A 409 -3.58 3.49 -26.54
N GLU A 410 -3.99 4.73 -26.41
CA GLU A 410 -4.81 5.44 -27.40
C GLU A 410 -4.00 6.18 -28.48
N THR A 411 -2.70 6.44 -28.26
CA THR A 411 -1.84 7.11 -29.24
C THR A 411 -0.91 6.18 -30.04
N GLY A 412 -0.97 4.87 -29.79
CA GLY A 412 -0.08 3.89 -30.41
C GLY A 412 -0.62 3.25 -31.66
N LYS A 413 -0.35 3.81 -32.83
CA LYS A 413 -0.19 2.99 -34.04
C LYS A 413 1.04 2.09 -33.87
N GLY A 414 0.81 0.80 -34.04
CA GLY A 414 1.66 -0.34 -33.86
C GLY A 414 3.18 -0.15 -33.99
N VAL A 415 3.85 -0.53 -32.91
CA VAL A 415 5.17 -1.15 -32.95
C VAL A 415 5.08 -2.39 -32.06
N SER A 416 5.43 -3.53 -32.66
CA SER A 416 5.40 -4.85 -32.01
C SER A 416 6.47 -4.91 -30.92
N ILE A 417 6.08 -5.37 -29.72
CA ILE A 417 6.95 -5.56 -28.55
C ILE A 417 7.96 -6.73 -28.76
N TRP A 418 8.08 -7.27 -29.96
CA TRP A 418 8.95 -8.41 -30.28
C TRP A 418 10.23 -8.07 -31.04
N ASP A 419 10.54 -6.79 -31.23
CA ASP A 419 11.71 -6.35 -32.00
C ASP A 419 12.83 -5.72 -31.14
N PHE A 420 13.01 -6.21 -29.89
CA PHE A 420 14.24 -5.94 -29.14
C PHE A 420 14.67 -7.16 -28.32
#